data_3a51b2c2f4970841a275b0e16b01c08c
#
_entry.id   3a51b2c2f4970841a275b0e16b01c08c
#
_cell.length_a   1.000
_cell.length_b   1.000
_cell.length_c   1.000
_cell.angle_alpha   90.00
_cell.angle_beta   90.00
_cell.angle_gamma   90.00
#
_symmetry.space_group_name_H-M   'P 1'
#
loop_
_entity.id
_entity.type
_entity.pdbx_description
1 polymer ?
#
loop_
_entity_poly.entity_id
_entity_poly.type
_entity_poly.pdbx_seq_one_letter_code
_entity_poly.pdbx_strand_id
1 'polypeptide(L)'
;MKQQAMNPFLPIDTYIPDGEPHVFGDRIYLFGSHDTEGGDRYCAEDNYEFWSAPLTDLSDWSCRGVSYESTQSPHYAEGYHNDLYAPDVVQGKDGRYYLYHNIDGKLGTNGHNLIQVAVCDTPDGKYEYYGDVRNPDGSQYREYLDGDPAVLSDDGVIRLYHGWSLSMTAATAHRQGGENNGRPQSSAAQDVKSGTAAASSGQQAPQMPEPGTPAMQYALKGVYKMLFHREGDEVAHLKYPLMGANEIELADDMLTIVGEPHRIVPGMFDTPKDSSFYGHAFYEAASIRKIRGTYYFIYSSEKSNELCYATSAYPDRDFVFRGTIISNGDVGYNGRKDEERLNMTANNHGSLECVNGQWYIFYHRQTHNTTFSRQACAEKVEILPDGSIPQVECTSCGLNDGPMKAEGTYLSVCACNLTNGHMPHATNTAVNADIPFITHDADDRYITNIKNGTLIGFKYFDLAGASELTVRVRRTDVSALPFETPAAGKAPAEGAVPAKCGSFILASDEACSVPVGGILLRPGRENGREWISFRGTLNLQGVENPHYSALYLKYVGEGPIDLLDIAFA
;
A
#
# COMPACT_ATOMS: atom_id res chain seq x y z
N MET A 1 -22.96 -8.23 18.14
CA MET A 1 -22.34 -9.10 17.11
C MET A 1 -20.85 -8.78 17.11
N LYS A 2 -19.99 -9.79 16.99
CA LYS A 2 -18.54 -9.58 16.87
C LYS A 2 -18.29 -8.81 15.56
N GLN A 3 -17.51 -7.74 15.60
CA GLN A 3 -17.14 -6.98 14.41
C GLN A 3 -16.29 -7.85 13.48
N GLN A 4 -16.43 -7.70 12.16
CA GLN A 4 -15.62 -8.45 11.20
C GLN A 4 -14.31 -7.68 10.92
N ALA A 5 -13.20 -8.43 10.77
CA ALA A 5 -11.87 -7.87 10.52
C ALA A 5 -11.59 -7.71 9.00
N MET A 6 -12.51 -7.05 8.28
CA MET A 6 -12.42 -6.85 6.83
C MET A 6 -11.43 -5.75 6.44
N ASN A 7 -10.95 -5.79 5.19
CA ASN A 7 -10.07 -4.76 4.64
C ASN A 7 -10.81 -3.45 4.27
N PRO A 8 -10.19 -2.29 4.52
CA PRO A 8 -9.04 -2.08 5.39
C PRO A 8 -9.35 -2.50 6.83
N PHE A 9 -8.41 -3.20 7.50
CA PHE A 9 -8.74 -3.87 8.78
C PHE A 9 -8.63 -2.95 10.02
N LEU A 10 -7.97 -1.81 9.92
CA LEU A 10 -7.96 -0.76 10.95
C LEU A 10 -9.25 0.07 10.87
N PRO A 11 -9.56 0.91 11.87
CA PRO A 11 -10.65 1.86 11.76
C PRO A 11 -10.60 2.65 10.44
N ILE A 12 -11.77 2.90 9.86
CA ILE A 12 -11.91 3.42 8.48
C ILE A 12 -11.35 4.84 8.26
N ASP A 13 -11.05 5.55 9.34
CA ASP A 13 -10.43 6.88 9.38
C ASP A 13 -8.93 6.84 9.68
N THR A 14 -8.35 5.65 9.69
CA THR A 14 -6.96 5.42 10.05
C THR A 14 -6.14 5.08 8.82
N TYR A 15 -5.06 5.84 8.60
CA TYR A 15 -4.17 5.72 7.47
C TYR A 15 -2.76 5.35 7.94
N ILE A 16 -2.57 4.07 8.24
CA ILE A 16 -1.29 3.48 8.68
C ILE A 16 -0.76 2.57 7.58
N PRO A 17 0.01 3.10 6.62
CA PRO A 17 0.71 2.32 5.61
C PRO A 17 2.01 1.73 6.13
N ASP A 18 2.73 1.05 5.22
CA ASP A 18 4.09 0.55 5.42
C ASP A 18 4.18 -0.38 6.63
N GLY A 19 3.10 -1.13 6.87
CA GLY A 19 2.90 -1.87 8.11
C GLY A 19 3.78 -3.10 8.24
N GLU A 20 4.71 -3.10 9.24
CA GLU A 20 5.44 -4.27 9.70
C GLU A 20 4.65 -4.95 10.83
N PRO A 21 4.09 -6.15 10.59
CA PRO A 21 3.35 -6.90 11.60
C PRO A 21 4.29 -7.74 12.46
N HIS A 22 4.07 -7.76 13.77
CA HIS A 22 4.75 -8.67 14.68
C HIS A 22 3.82 -9.23 15.74
N VAL A 23 3.99 -10.51 16.08
CA VAL A 23 3.31 -11.13 17.20
C VAL A 23 4.23 -11.11 18.42
N PHE A 24 3.84 -10.35 19.46
CA PHE A 24 4.48 -10.36 20.76
C PHE A 24 3.48 -10.81 21.84
N GLY A 25 3.78 -11.89 22.51
CA GLY A 25 2.90 -12.46 23.54
C GLY A 25 1.58 -12.96 22.94
N ASP A 26 0.47 -12.40 23.40
CA ASP A 26 -0.90 -12.76 23.00
C ASP A 26 -1.55 -11.74 22.02
N ARG A 27 -0.74 -10.86 21.46
CA ARG A 27 -1.23 -9.80 20.55
C ARG A 27 -0.42 -9.75 19.25
N ILE A 28 -1.08 -9.37 18.18
CA ILE A 28 -0.44 -8.88 16.97
C ILE A 28 -0.34 -7.36 17.05
N TYR A 29 0.79 -6.82 16.59
CA TYR A 29 1.08 -5.40 16.49
C TYR A 29 1.31 -5.03 15.04
N LEU A 30 0.94 -3.82 14.66
CA LEU A 30 1.25 -3.22 13.36
C LEU A 30 2.05 -1.94 13.61
N PHE A 31 3.28 -1.92 13.10
CA PHE A 31 4.18 -0.78 13.11
C PHE A 31 4.20 -0.19 11.71
N GLY A 32 3.72 1.01 11.53
CA GLY A 32 3.61 1.63 10.21
C GLY A 32 3.79 3.14 10.27
N SER A 33 4.00 3.73 9.11
CA SER A 33 3.99 5.18 8.91
C SER A 33 2.60 5.75 9.21
N HIS A 34 2.45 7.06 9.24
CA HIS A 34 1.18 7.71 9.52
C HIS A 34 0.87 8.77 8.44
N ASP A 35 -0.06 8.43 7.55
CA ASP A 35 -0.54 9.30 6.48
C ASP A 35 -1.74 10.13 6.95
N THR A 36 -1.97 11.27 6.28
CA THR A 36 -3.18 12.08 6.40
C THR A 36 -4.15 11.78 5.26
N GLU A 37 -5.45 11.67 5.52
CA GLU A 37 -6.46 11.53 4.46
C GLU A 37 -6.45 12.75 3.52
N GLY A 38 -6.33 12.50 2.21
CA GLY A 38 -6.24 13.57 1.22
C GLY A 38 -4.95 14.39 1.31
N GLY A 39 -3.95 13.90 2.05
CA GLY A 39 -2.66 14.56 2.24
C GLY A 39 -1.92 14.87 0.93
N ASP A 40 -0.94 15.74 1.01
CA ASP A 40 -0.11 16.20 -0.11
C ASP A 40 1.31 15.63 -0.10
N ARG A 41 1.64 14.82 0.91
CA ARG A 41 2.92 14.10 1.06
C ARG A 41 2.73 12.80 1.83
N TYR A 42 3.70 11.91 1.74
CA TYR A 42 3.76 10.68 2.54
C TYR A 42 4.05 10.98 4.01
N CYS A 43 3.53 10.16 4.92
CA CYS A 43 3.85 10.16 6.36
C CYS A 43 3.64 11.53 7.03
N ALA A 44 2.59 12.26 6.63
CA ALA A 44 2.40 13.68 6.91
C ALA A 44 2.05 14.02 8.36
N GLU A 45 1.78 13.02 9.22
CA GLU A 45 1.40 13.24 10.63
C GLU A 45 2.60 13.47 11.55
N ASP A 46 3.84 13.35 11.06
CA ASP A 46 5.09 13.59 11.81
C ASP A 46 5.19 12.78 13.12
N ASN A 47 4.45 11.65 13.22
CA ASN A 47 4.43 10.77 14.39
C ASN A 47 4.13 9.32 13.99
N TYR A 48 4.34 8.40 14.93
CA TYR A 48 3.86 7.03 14.83
C TYR A 48 2.74 6.76 15.82
N GLU A 49 1.70 6.07 15.35
CA GLU A 49 0.67 5.44 16.16
C GLU A 49 0.67 3.94 15.91
N PHE A 50 1.10 3.15 16.87
CA PHE A 50 1.16 1.69 16.73
C PHE A 50 -0.15 1.05 17.17
N TRP A 51 -0.64 0.15 16.33
CA TRP A 51 -1.91 -0.52 16.52
C TRP A 51 -1.70 -1.97 16.93
N SER A 52 -2.59 -2.50 17.76
CA SER A 52 -2.53 -3.90 18.18
C SER A 52 -3.90 -4.51 18.35
N ALA A 53 -4.00 -5.84 18.14
CA ALA A 53 -5.20 -6.63 18.37
C ALA A 53 -4.86 -7.90 19.16
N PRO A 54 -5.75 -8.39 20.04
CA PRO A 54 -5.56 -9.69 20.69
C PRO A 54 -5.64 -10.81 19.64
N LEU A 55 -4.79 -11.81 19.75
CA LEU A 55 -4.82 -12.99 18.84
C LEU A 55 -6.15 -13.74 18.87
N THR A 56 -6.94 -13.56 19.91
CA THR A 56 -8.28 -14.15 20.05
C THR A 56 -9.36 -13.38 19.30
N ASP A 57 -9.09 -12.13 18.89
CA ASP A 57 -10.04 -11.28 18.15
C ASP A 57 -9.33 -10.27 17.24
N LEU A 58 -9.07 -10.68 16.00
CA LEU A 58 -8.41 -9.84 15.00
C LEU A 58 -9.30 -8.69 14.45
N SER A 59 -10.50 -8.51 14.99
CA SER A 59 -11.35 -7.35 14.74
C SER A 59 -11.24 -6.26 15.81
N ASP A 60 -10.55 -6.54 16.92
CA ASP A 60 -10.43 -5.63 18.07
C ASP A 60 -9.08 -4.89 18.06
N TRP A 61 -8.86 -4.12 16.99
CA TRP A 61 -7.69 -3.27 16.85
C TRP A 61 -7.82 -2.01 17.72
N SER A 62 -6.76 -1.70 18.43
CA SER A 62 -6.69 -0.52 19.30
C SER A 62 -5.31 0.13 19.24
N CYS A 63 -5.29 1.46 19.39
CA CYS A 63 -4.09 2.28 19.52
C CYS A 63 -4.08 2.95 20.89
N ARG A 64 -2.90 3.10 21.48
CA ARG A 64 -2.71 3.82 22.75
C ARG A 64 -2.39 5.30 22.58
N GLY A 65 -2.53 5.80 21.34
CA GLY A 65 -2.12 7.13 20.92
C GLY A 65 -0.68 7.16 20.43
N VAL A 66 -0.13 8.35 20.30
CA VAL A 66 1.20 8.58 19.73
C VAL A 66 2.27 7.80 20.48
N SER A 67 2.99 6.95 19.74
CA SER A 67 4.06 6.10 20.24
C SER A 67 5.44 6.76 20.13
N TYR A 68 5.65 7.58 19.10
CA TYR A 68 6.88 8.36 18.89
C TYR A 68 6.58 9.61 18.07
N GLU A 69 7.21 10.73 18.38
CA GLU A 69 7.08 12.00 17.66
C GLU A 69 8.40 12.42 17.04
N SER A 70 8.36 12.99 15.84
CA SER A 70 9.53 13.48 15.13
C SER A 70 10.34 14.51 15.95
N THR A 71 9.68 15.27 16.82
CA THR A 71 10.28 16.26 17.72
C THR A 71 11.28 15.67 18.71
N GLN A 72 11.26 14.36 18.94
CA GLN A 72 12.23 13.68 19.82
C GLN A 72 13.58 13.45 19.14
N SER A 73 13.60 13.51 17.79
CA SER A 73 14.83 13.31 17.02
C SER A 73 15.77 14.52 17.14
N PRO A 74 17.09 14.32 17.34
CA PRO A 74 18.07 15.41 17.24
C PRO A 74 18.17 16.00 15.82
N HIS A 75 17.60 15.34 14.82
CA HIS A 75 17.56 15.79 13.42
C HIS A 75 16.28 16.53 13.07
N TYR A 76 15.34 16.64 13.99
CA TYR A 76 14.17 17.49 13.84
C TYR A 76 14.57 18.92 13.50
N ALA A 77 13.90 19.53 12.56
CA ALA A 77 14.17 20.93 12.17
C ALA A 77 12.86 21.69 11.98
N GLU A 78 12.69 22.76 12.78
CA GLU A 78 11.56 23.66 12.63
C GLU A 78 11.54 24.29 11.22
N GLY A 79 10.37 24.26 10.57
CA GLY A 79 10.18 24.79 9.21
C GLY A 79 10.60 23.84 8.08
N TYR A 80 10.94 22.60 8.40
CA TYR A 80 11.16 21.50 7.45
C TYR A 80 10.04 20.47 7.59
N HIS A 81 9.89 19.59 6.60
CA HIS A 81 9.16 18.35 6.78
C HIS A 81 9.98 17.43 7.68
N ASN A 82 9.33 16.82 8.66
CA ASN A 82 9.95 15.90 9.61
C ASN A 82 9.23 14.55 9.54
N ASP A 83 8.90 14.14 8.32
CA ASP A 83 8.16 12.93 8.03
C ASP A 83 8.91 11.71 8.56
N LEU A 84 8.20 10.82 9.25
CA LEU A 84 8.73 9.58 9.79
C LEU A 84 8.36 8.42 8.88
N TYR A 85 9.37 7.77 8.28
CA TYR A 85 9.17 6.72 7.27
C TYR A 85 9.20 5.32 7.87
N ALA A 86 8.56 4.41 7.21
CA ALA A 86 8.47 2.97 7.38
C ALA A 86 9.27 2.39 8.56
N PRO A 87 8.65 2.18 9.72
CA PRO A 87 9.33 1.68 10.91
C PRO A 87 9.29 0.17 10.99
N ASP A 88 10.29 -0.43 11.66
CA ASP A 88 10.24 -1.80 12.14
C ASP A 88 10.68 -1.91 13.60
N VAL A 89 10.21 -2.93 14.31
CA VAL A 89 10.46 -3.11 15.75
C VAL A 89 10.95 -4.51 16.04
N VAL A 90 12.03 -4.60 16.85
CA VAL A 90 12.56 -5.86 17.36
C VAL A 90 12.65 -5.85 18.87
N GLN A 91 12.48 -7.01 19.51
CA GLN A 91 12.78 -7.16 20.92
C GLN A 91 14.26 -7.48 21.12
N GLY A 92 14.95 -6.64 21.89
CA GLY A 92 16.34 -6.83 22.26
C GLY A 92 16.53 -7.93 23.31
N LYS A 93 17.79 -8.33 23.56
CA LYS A 93 18.18 -9.32 24.58
C LYS A 93 17.82 -8.89 26.01
N ASP A 94 17.71 -7.59 26.23
CA ASP A 94 17.32 -6.99 27.52
C ASP A 94 15.78 -6.96 27.72
N GLY A 95 15.03 -7.44 26.75
CA GLY A 95 13.58 -7.53 26.78
C GLY A 95 12.86 -6.25 26.35
N ARG A 96 13.59 -5.15 26.09
CA ARG A 96 13.01 -3.91 25.55
C ARG A 96 12.77 -4.02 24.06
N TYR A 97 11.96 -3.11 23.52
CA TYR A 97 11.59 -3.02 22.11
C TYR A 97 12.32 -1.85 21.46
N TYR A 98 12.97 -2.12 20.34
CA TYR A 98 13.78 -1.18 19.59
C TYR A 98 13.13 -0.90 18.25
N LEU A 99 12.74 0.36 18.05
CA LEU A 99 12.13 0.89 16.85
C LEU A 99 13.21 1.45 15.93
N TYR A 100 13.33 0.92 14.73
CA TYR A 100 14.21 1.43 13.67
C TYR A 100 13.38 2.20 12.66
N HIS A 101 13.81 3.40 12.29
CA HIS A 101 13.08 4.26 11.37
C HIS A 101 13.99 5.31 10.72
N ASN A 102 13.47 6.03 9.72
CA ASN A 102 14.10 7.20 9.13
C ASN A 102 13.27 8.46 9.40
N ILE A 103 13.92 9.62 9.37
CA ILE A 103 13.29 10.95 9.44
C ILE A 103 13.80 11.82 8.31
N ASP A 104 12.94 12.63 7.70
CA ASP A 104 13.35 13.60 6.67
C ASP A 104 14.09 14.80 7.31
N GLY A 105 13.42 15.63 8.00
CA GLY A 105 14.00 16.73 8.76
C GLY A 105 15.04 17.55 8.02
N LYS A 106 16.05 18.01 8.76
CA LYS A 106 17.14 18.86 8.24
C LYS A 106 18.10 18.13 7.31
N LEU A 107 18.09 16.81 7.31
CA LEU A 107 18.96 16.00 6.43
C LEU A 107 18.55 16.14 4.97
N GLY A 108 17.28 16.50 4.70
CA GLY A 108 16.82 17.03 3.42
C GLY A 108 16.93 16.08 2.22
N THR A 109 16.89 14.76 2.48
CA THR A 109 17.17 13.75 1.47
C THR A 109 16.21 12.55 1.59
N ASN A 110 14.96 12.83 1.95
CA ASN A 110 13.90 11.84 2.09
C ASN A 110 14.18 10.73 3.09
N GLY A 111 14.87 11.03 4.19
CA GLY A 111 15.19 10.04 5.20
C GLY A 111 16.22 8.98 4.80
N HIS A 112 16.78 9.06 3.60
CA HIS A 112 17.68 8.02 3.05
C HIS A 112 19.14 8.17 3.45
N ASN A 113 19.44 8.82 4.56
CA ASN A 113 20.82 9.05 4.98
C ASN A 113 21.11 8.68 6.42
N LEU A 114 20.14 8.20 7.19
CA LEU A 114 20.33 7.88 8.59
C LEU A 114 19.18 7.05 9.15
N ILE A 115 19.54 5.89 9.69
CA ILE A 115 18.61 5.07 10.44
C ILE A 115 18.70 5.47 11.92
N GLN A 116 17.57 5.82 12.48
CA GLN A 116 17.42 6.17 13.89
C GLN A 116 16.83 5.00 14.67
N VAL A 117 17.11 4.97 15.95
CA VAL A 117 16.59 3.97 16.88
C VAL A 117 15.94 4.65 18.07
N ALA A 118 14.74 4.23 18.39
CA ALA A 118 14.06 4.59 19.64
C ALA A 118 13.76 3.32 20.44
N VAL A 119 13.53 3.44 21.76
CA VAL A 119 13.38 2.30 22.66
C VAL A 119 12.19 2.46 23.58
N CYS A 120 11.52 1.34 23.88
CA CYS A 120 10.41 1.29 24.82
C CYS A 120 10.39 -0.05 25.59
N ASP A 121 9.77 -0.07 26.77
CA ASP A 121 9.59 -1.29 27.56
C ASP A 121 8.41 -2.16 27.09
N THR A 122 7.52 -1.62 26.26
CA THR A 122 6.37 -2.33 25.70
C THR A 122 6.24 -2.07 24.19
N PRO A 123 5.68 -3.01 23.39
CA PRO A 123 5.67 -2.87 21.93
C PRO A 123 4.87 -1.65 21.42
N ASP A 124 3.77 -1.31 22.06
CA ASP A 124 2.88 -0.20 21.72
C ASP A 124 2.92 0.95 22.73
N GLY A 125 4.04 1.07 23.47
CA GLY A 125 4.24 2.14 24.45
C GLY A 125 4.78 3.43 23.82
N LYS A 126 5.25 4.32 24.68
CA LYS A 126 5.93 5.55 24.28
C LYS A 126 7.41 5.29 24.14
N TYR A 127 7.88 5.35 22.92
CA TYR A 127 9.29 5.20 22.58
C TYR A 127 10.05 6.49 22.87
N GLU A 128 11.29 6.35 23.28
CA GLU A 128 12.23 7.45 23.51
C GLU A 128 13.38 7.31 22.53
N TYR A 129 13.84 8.42 21.93
CA TYR A 129 15.03 8.42 21.07
C TYR A 129 16.21 7.77 21.82
N TYR A 130 16.84 6.79 21.19
CA TYR A 130 17.95 6.02 21.77
C TYR A 130 19.29 6.33 21.12
N GLY A 131 19.32 6.52 19.80
CA GLY A 131 20.53 6.84 19.05
C GLY A 131 20.38 6.66 17.55
N ASP A 132 21.44 6.98 16.82
CA ASP A 132 21.57 6.71 15.40
C ASP A 132 22.39 5.45 15.16
N VAL A 133 22.09 4.70 14.08
CA VAL A 133 22.96 3.59 13.65
C VAL A 133 24.32 4.17 13.23
N ARG A 134 25.41 3.54 13.69
CA ARG A 134 26.74 4.11 13.62
C ARG A 134 27.83 3.08 13.33
N ASN A 135 28.95 3.57 12.80
CA ASN A 135 30.18 2.83 12.64
C ASN A 135 30.87 2.53 13.99
N PRO A 136 31.81 1.55 14.07
CA PRO A 136 32.52 1.24 15.30
C PRO A 136 33.34 2.39 15.87
N ASP A 137 33.73 3.38 15.07
CA ASP A 137 34.44 4.59 15.50
C ASP A 137 33.52 5.69 16.07
N GLY A 138 32.19 5.43 16.05
CA GLY A 138 31.16 6.36 16.50
C GLY A 138 30.66 7.33 15.45
N SER A 139 31.21 7.31 14.25
CA SER A 139 30.67 8.08 13.12
C SER A 139 29.33 7.51 12.64
N GLN A 140 28.50 8.35 12.04
CA GLN A 140 27.22 7.90 11.47
C GLN A 140 27.44 6.89 10.34
N TYR A 141 26.66 5.81 10.34
CA TYR A 141 26.62 4.86 9.24
C TYR A 141 25.86 5.48 8.07
N ARG A 142 26.54 5.72 6.94
CA ARG A 142 25.97 6.42 5.78
C ARG A 142 26.53 5.90 4.45
N GLU A 143 27.03 4.69 4.40
CA GLU A 143 27.72 4.18 3.20
C GLU A 143 26.78 3.91 2.05
N TYR A 144 25.61 3.35 2.37
CA TYR A 144 24.57 3.05 1.37
C TYR A 144 23.29 3.87 1.65
N LEU A 145 22.33 3.81 0.73
CA LEU A 145 21.00 4.36 1.01
C LEU A 145 20.32 3.48 2.06
N ASP A 146 19.70 4.09 3.02
CA ASP A 146 19.24 3.47 4.27
C ASP A 146 17.72 3.57 4.49
N GLY A 147 16.93 3.69 3.39
CA GLY A 147 15.48 3.71 3.46
C GLY A 147 14.87 2.41 3.98
N ASP A 148 13.71 2.52 4.61
CA ASP A 148 12.84 1.43 5.07
C ASP A 148 13.60 0.33 5.84
N PRO A 149 14.12 0.64 7.04
CA PRO A 149 14.86 -0.34 7.82
C PRO A 149 13.96 -1.46 8.31
N ALA A 150 14.40 -2.71 8.12
CA ALA A 150 13.81 -3.90 8.73
C ALA A 150 14.82 -4.56 9.67
N VAL A 151 14.36 -5.16 10.75
CA VAL A 151 15.25 -5.70 11.76
C VAL A 151 14.82 -7.09 12.23
N LEU A 152 15.79 -8.00 12.29
CA LEU A 152 15.58 -9.39 12.69
C LEU A 152 16.48 -9.76 13.87
N SER A 153 15.89 -10.33 14.92
CA SER A 153 16.64 -11.04 15.95
C SER A 153 16.77 -12.52 15.54
N ASP A 154 17.98 -12.94 15.19
CA ASP A 154 18.27 -14.26 14.65
C ASP A 154 19.32 -14.98 15.50
N ASP A 155 18.88 -15.96 16.30
CA ASP A 155 19.74 -16.73 17.21
C ASP A 155 20.64 -15.84 18.11
N GLY A 156 20.12 -14.68 18.52
CA GLY A 156 20.79 -13.70 19.37
C GLY A 156 21.71 -12.74 18.61
N VAL A 157 21.72 -12.75 17.31
CA VAL A 157 22.34 -11.72 16.45
C VAL A 157 21.23 -10.79 15.96
N ILE A 158 21.44 -9.50 16.08
CA ILE A 158 20.53 -8.49 15.51
C ILE A 158 21.03 -8.15 14.10
N ARG A 159 20.13 -8.27 13.13
CA ARG A 159 20.41 -8.00 11.72
C ARG A 159 19.54 -6.89 11.22
N LEU A 160 20.15 -5.89 10.61
CA LEU A 160 19.49 -4.75 10.00
C LEU A 160 19.49 -4.93 8.48
N TYR A 161 18.32 -4.84 7.88
CA TYR A 161 18.11 -4.83 6.43
C TYR A 161 17.61 -3.46 6.03
N HIS A 162 18.20 -2.88 5.00
CA HIS A 162 17.85 -1.53 4.58
C HIS A 162 18.24 -1.28 3.13
N GLY A 163 17.74 -0.22 2.55
CA GLY A 163 18.15 0.21 1.23
C GLY A 163 17.06 0.97 0.50
N TRP A 164 17.46 1.55 -0.61
CA TRP A 164 16.54 2.22 -1.53
C TRP A 164 17.08 2.16 -2.95
N SER A 165 16.18 2.31 -3.94
CA SER A 165 16.50 2.38 -5.36
C SER A 165 15.49 3.27 -6.08
N LEU A 166 15.59 3.41 -7.38
CA LEU A 166 14.57 4.05 -8.21
C LEU A 166 13.55 3.01 -8.70
N SER A 167 12.28 3.39 -8.77
CA SER A 167 11.27 2.62 -9.48
C SER A 167 11.29 2.92 -10.99
N MET A 168 10.72 2.01 -11.79
CA MET A 168 10.57 2.21 -13.24
C MET A 168 9.80 3.48 -13.57
N THR A 169 8.80 3.82 -12.76
CA THR A 169 7.96 5.00 -12.96
C THR A 169 8.72 6.28 -12.67
N ALA A 170 9.50 6.33 -11.58
CA ALA A 170 10.36 7.46 -11.27
C ALA A 170 11.44 7.65 -12.35
N ALA A 171 12.05 6.56 -12.82
CA ALA A 171 13.06 6.60 -13.88
C ALA A 171 12.52 7.13 -15.22
N THR A 172 11.25 6.83 -15.54
CA THR A 172 10.60 7.35 -16.77
C THR A 172 10.18 8.81 -16.64
N ALA A 173 9.77 9.25 -15.46
CA ALA A 173 9.42 10.63 -15.19
C ALA A 173 10.63 11.58 -15.34
N HIS A 174 11.80 11.19 -14.83
CA HIS A 174 13.05 11.95 -15.02
C HIS A 174 13.50 12.05 -16.49
N ARG A 175 13.05 11.13 -17.36
CA ARG A 175 13.33 11.19 -18.81
C ARG A 175 12.51 12.25 -19.55
N GLN A 176 11.37 12.70 -19.01
CA GLN A 176 10.47 13.65 -19.67
C GLN A 176 10.63 15.10 -19.20
N GLY A 177 11.34 15.34 -18.09
CA GLY A 177 11.50 16.64 -17.44
C GLY A 177 12.89 17.25 -17.59
N GLY A 178 13.39 17.46 -18.82
CA GLY A 178 14.52 18.34 -19.07
C GLY A 178 14.08 19.81 -18.96
N GLU A 179 14.78 20.57 -18.08
CA GLU A 179 14.72 22.01 -17.86
C GLU A 179 13.53 22.56 -17.04
N ASN A 180 13.73 22.64 -15.73
CA ASN A 180 13.30 23.81 -14.98
C ASN A 180 14.16 23.99 -13.71
N ASN A 181 14.88 25.14 -13.66
CA ASN A 181 15.61 25.60 -12.49
C ASN A 181 14.62 26.02 -11.38
N GLY A 182 14.45 25.18 -10.37
CA GLY A 182 13.71 25.50 -9.16
C GLY A 182 14.20 24.60 -8.01
N ARG A 183 14.48 25.18 -6.87
CA ARG A 183 14.95 24.50 -5.65
C ARG A 183 14.20 23.19 -5.38
N PRO A 184 14.88 22.11 -4.96
CA PRO A 184 14.20 20.91 -4.50
C PRO A 184 13.46 21.23 -3.20
N GLN A 185 12.14 21.04 -3.21
CA GLN A 185 11.36 20.87 -2.01
C GLN A 185 11.44 19.40 -1.60
N SER A 186 11.58 19.19 -0.31
CA SER A 186 11.78 17.93 0.39
C SER A 186 10.75 16.86 0.03
N SER A 187 11.10 15.99 -0.80
CA SER A 187 10.82 14.56 -1.00
C SER A 187 11.36 14.18 -2.37
N ALA A 188 12.07 13.08 -2.52
CA ALA A 188 12.64 12.61 -3.79
C ALA A 188 11.58 12.37 -4.88
N ALA A 189 10.37 12.64 -4.57
CA ALA A 189 9.20 12.46 -5.40
C ALA A 189 8.43 13.72 -5.77
N GLN A 190 8.81 14.90 -5.31
CA GLN A 190 8.18 16.15 -5.73
C GLN A 190 8.90 16.74 -6.94
N ASP A 191 8.13 16.96 -7.97
CA ASP A 191 8.31 17.71 -9.20
C ASP A 191 8.47 16.93 -10.49
N VAL A 192 7.39 16.26 -10.89
CA VAL A 192 7.10 16.17 -12.32
C VAL A 192 5.67 16.68 -12.56
N LYS A 193 5.52 17.94 -12.81
CA LYS A 193 4.27 18.50 -13.34
C LYS A 193 3.98 17.85 -14.68
N SER A 194 2.85 17.17 -14.78
CA SER A 194 2.28 16.69 -16.04
C SER A 194 1.92 17.88 -16.93
N GLY A 195 2.85 18.28 -17.78
CA GLY A 195 2.57 19.15 -18.91
C GLY A 195 2.27 18.29 -20.12
N THR A 196 1.02 18.20 -20.55
CA THR A 196 0.67 17.75 -21.89
C THR A 196 1.23 18.76 -22.91
N ALA A 197 2.44 18.53 -23.38
CA ALA A 197 2.98 19.22 -24.54
C ALA A 197 2.99 18.25 -25.72
N ALA A 198 2.29 18.67 -26.78
CA ALA A 198 2.19 17.98 -28.05
C ALA A 198 3.58 17.61 -28.60
N ALA A 199 3.72 16.38 -29.06
CA ALA A 199 4.88 15.88 -29.75
C ALA A 199 5.20 16.73 -31.00
N SER A 200 6.40 17.33 -31.01
CA SER A 200 7.03 17.82 -32.23
C SER A 200 8.51 17.46 -32.21
N SER A 201 8.92 16.83 -33.30
CA SER A 201 10.29 16.50 -33.74
C SER A 201 10.90 15.22 -33.21
N GLY A 202 11.11 14.28 -34.14
CA GLY A 202 11.70 12.95 -34.00
C GLY A 202 13.17 12.91 -33.61
N GLN A 203 13.47 13.22 -32.35
CA GLN A 203 14.70 12.79 -31.71
C GLN A 203 14.33 11.65 -30.75
N GLN A 204 14.84 10.45 -31.04
CA GLN A 204 14.79 9.34 -30.07
C GLN A 204 15.44 9.81 -28.77
N ALA A 205 14.69 9.68 -27.66
CA ALA A 205 15.25 9.90 -26.33
C ALA A 205 16.51 9.04 -26.17
N PRO A 206 17.59 9.58 -25.54
CA PRO A 206 18.81 8.81 -25.33
C PRO A 206 18.45 7.51 -24.58
N GLN A 207 18.79 6.38 -25.19
CA GLN A 207 18.62 5.07 -24.56
C GLN A 207 19.55 4.98 -23.35
N MET A 208 18.99 4.64 -22.20
CA MET A 208 19.80 4.33 -21.00
C MET A 208 20.75 3.16 -21.33
N PRO A 209 22.00 3.21 -20.85
CA PRO A 209 22.90 2.09 -20.97
C PRO A 209 22.32 0.80 -20.38
N GLU A 210 22.79 -0.35 -20.80
CA GLU A 210 22.35 -1.63 -20.21
C GLU A 210 22.73 -1.72 -18.72
N PRO A 211 21.84 -2.23 -17.85
CA PRO A 211 22.12 -2.48 -16.43
C PRO A 211 23.40 -3.29 -16.22
N GLY A 212 24.15 -3.00 -15.16
CA GLY A 212 25.40 -3.68 -14.83
C GLY A 212 26.59 -3.34 -15.70
N THR A 213 26.46 -2.42 -16.68
CA THR A 213 27.58 -2.02 -17.55
C THR A 213 28.37 -0.82 -17.04
N PRO A 214 29.65 -0.65 -17.41
CA PRO A 214 30.43 0.55 -17.06
C PRO A 214 29.78 1.87 -17.54
N ALA A 215 29.06 1.84 -18.65
CA ALA A 215 28.33 2.99 -19.16
C ALA A 215 27.15 3.37 -18.24
N MET A 216 26.45 2.39 -17.70
CA MET A 216 25.41 2.60 -16.70
C MET A 216 26.00 3.17 -15.41
N GLN A 217 27.08 2.59 -14.90
CA GLN A 217 27.78 3.07 -13.72
C GLN A 217 28.21 4.53 -13.86
N TYR A 218 28.67 4.94 -15.04
CA TYR A 218 29.01 6.33 -15.32
C TYR A 218 27.76 7.25 -15.30
N ALA A 219 26.65 6.81 -15.91
CA ALA A 219 25.40 7.56 -15.91
C ALA A 219 24.83 7.74 -14.48
N LEU A 220 24.94 6.73 -13.64
CA LEU A 220 24.48 6.75 -12.26
C LEU A 220 25.22 7.75 -11.38
N LYS A 221 26.48 8.10 -11.68
CA LYS A 221 27.19 9.16 -10.94
C LYS A 221 26.46 10.50 -10.95
N GLY A 222 25.85 10.83 -12.09
CA GLY A 222 25.00 12.03 -12.21
C GLY A 222 23.73 11.92 -11.38
N VAL A 223 23.11 10.74 -11.36
CA VAL A 223 21.91 10.45 -10.56
C VAL A 223 22.24 10.54 -9.07
N TYR A 224 23.33 9.93 -8.63
CA TYR A 224 23.75 9.96 -7.22
C TYR A 224 24.01 11.40 -6.73
N LYS A 225 24.67 12.21 -7.53
CA LYS A 225 24.90 13.62 -7.23
C LYS A 225 23.60 14.42 -7.17
N MET A 226 22.72 14.23 -8.14
CA MET A 226 21.50 15.03 -8.30
C MET A 226 20.43 14.66 -7.25
N LEU A 227 20.21 13.37 -7.02
CA LEU A 227 19.11 12.89 -6.16
C LEU A 227 19.54 12.65 -4.71
N PHE A 228 20.76 12.19 -4.49
CA PHE A 228 21.22 11.78 -3.17
C PHE A 228 22.33 12.65 -2.60
N HIS A 229 22.72 13.72 -3.32
CA HIS A 229 23.82 14.61 -2.95
C HIS A 229 25.12 13.87 -2.63
N ARG A 230 25.37 12.73 -3.34
CA ARG A 230 26.57 11.90 -3.20
C ARG A 230 27.52 12.15 -4.37
N GLU A 231 28.71 12.65 -4.07
CA GLU A 231 29.74 12.89 -5.08
C GLU A 231 30.37 11.54 -5.55
N GLY A 232 30.80 11.52 -6.81
CA GLY A 232 31.34 10.29 -7.40
C GLY A 232 32.52 9.67 -6.63
N ASP A 233 33.34 10.49 -5.99
CA ASP A 233 34.48 10.02 -5.21
C ASP A 233 34.06 9.43 -3.86
N GLU A 234 32.96 9.91 -3.26
CA GLU A 234 32.38 9.37 -2.02
C GLU A 234 31.82 7.96 -2.20
N VAL A 235 31.35 7.61 -3.39
CA VAL A 235 30.79 6.28 -3.68
C VAL A 235 31.78 5.35 -4.38
N ALA A 236 32.96 5.86 -4.79
CA ALA A 236 33.93 5.07 -5.57
C ALA A 236 34.58 3.94 -4.77
N HIS A 237 34.62 4.07 -3.45
CA HIS A 237 35.19 3.06 -2.54
C HIS A 237 34.19 1.97 -2.14
N LEU A 238 32.87 2.16 -2.42
CA LEU A 238 31.85 1.19 -2.03
C LEU A 238 32.03 -0.13 -2.77
N LYS A 239 31.89 -1.22 -2.04
CA LYS A 239 31.96 -2.58 -2.60
C LYS A 239 30.78 -2.86 -3.57
N TYR A 240 29.63 -2.28 -3.32
CA TYR A 240 28.42 -2.42 -4.11
C TYR A 240 27.97 -1.05 -4.65
N PRO A 241 27.12 -1.03 -5.69
CA PRO A 241 26.43 0.20 -6.10
C PRO A 241 25.63 0.82 -4.93
N LEU A 242 25.42 2.12 -4.97
CA LEU A 242 24.74 2.84 -3.88
C LEU A 242 23.31 2.34 -3.63
N MET A 243 22.58 2.04 -4.71
CA MET A 243 21.17 1.59 -4.67
C MET A 243 21.06 0.07 -4.56
N GLY A 244 20.05 -0.39 -3.81
CA GLY A 244 19.69 -1.81 -3.61
C GLY A 244 19.53 -2.13 -2.13
N ALA A 245 19.13 -3.37 -1.82
CA ALA A 245 18.95 -3.84 -0.45
C ALA A 245 20.25 -4.40 0.13
N ASN A 246 20.55 -4.01 1.36
CA ASN A 246 21.72 -4.47 2.12
C ASN A 246 21.30 -5.11 3.43
N GLU A 247 22.15 -5.98 3.95
CA GLU A 247 22.09 -6.54 5.30
C GLU A 247 23.37 -6.16 6.04
N ILE A 248 23.26 -5.89 7.35
CA ILE A 248 24.39 -5.71 8.25
C ILE A 248 24.03 -6.15 9.66
N GLU A 249 25.00 -6.76 10.36
CA GLU A 249 24.86 -7.11 11.77
C GLU A 249 24.99 -5.88 12.68
N LEU A 250 24.27 -5.88 13.80
CA LEU A 250 24.40 -4.89 14.86
C LEU A 250 24.96 -5.52 16.13
N ALA A 251 25.76 -4.75 16.84
CA ALA A 251 26.25 -5.10 18.16
C ALA A 251 25.12 -5.12 19.21
N ASP A 252 25.42 -5.62 20.41
CA ASP A 252 24.45 -5.73 21.52
C ASP A 252 23.91 -4.36 21.99
N ASP A 253 24.56 -3.25 21.62
CA ASP A 253 24.04 -1.89 21.86
C ASP A 253 22.92 -1.46 20.94
N MET A 254 22.52 -2.29 19.96
CA MET A 254 21.45 -2.06 18.99
C MET A 254 21.71 -0.90 18.02
N LEU A 255 22.90 -0.32 18.01
CA LEU A 255 23.27 0.87 17.23
C LEU A 255 24.52 0.66 16.37
N THR A 256 25.53 -0.02 16.91
CA THR A 256 26.85 -0.11 16.28
C THR A 256 26.88 -1.27 15.28
N ILE A 257 27.21 -0.98 14.02
CA ILE A 257 27.36 -2.02 12.98
C ILE A 257 28.54 -2.94 13.27
N VAL A 258 28.44 -4.19 12.84
CA VAL A 258 29.49 -5.21 12.96
C VAL A 258 29.86 -5.73 11.57
N GLY A 259 31.11 -5.58 11.20
CA GLY A 259 31.60 -6.04 9.88
C GLY A 259 31.25 -5.09 8.73
N GLU A 260 31.07 -5.66 7.55
CA GLU A 260 30.81 -4.94 6.31
C GLU A 260 29.41 -5.28 5.81
N PRO A 261 28.69 -4.31 5.18
CA PRO A 261 27.36 -4.59 4.61
C PRO A 261 27.43 -5.64 3.49
N HIS A 262 26.36 -6.43 3.39
CA HIS A 262 26.18 -7.43 2.35
C HIS A 262 25.01 -7.03 1.43
N ARG A 263 25.25 -6.96 0.12
CA ARG A 263 24.18 -6.77 -0.85
C ARG A 263 23.38 -8.06 -1.00
N ILE A 264 22.08 -7.99 -0.68
CA ILE A 264 21.17 -9.14 -0.77
C ILE A 264 20.28 -9.11 -2.00
N VAL A 265 19.79 -7.92 -2.41
CA VAL A 265 19.02 -7.74 -3.65
C VAL A 265 19.51 -6.49 -4.39
N PRO A 266 19.86 -6.61 -5.68
CA PRO A 266 20.33 -5.46 -6.46
C PRO A 266 19.18 -4.52 -6.83
N GLY A 267 19.52 -3.24 -7.05
CA GLY A 267 18.60 -2.27 -7.66
C GLY A 267 18.49 -2.47 -9.18
N MET A 268 17.47 -1.84 -9.81
CA MET A 268 17.14 -2.06 -11.21
C MET A 268 18.27 -1.75 -12.20
N PHE A 269 19.14 -0.81 -11.87
CA PHE A 269 20.25 -0.42 -12.76
C PHE A 269 21.47 -1.35 -12.69
N ASP A 270 21.51 -2.21 -11.69
CA ASP A 270 22.60 -3.15 -11.42
C ASP A 270 22.17 -4.61 -11.64
N THR A 271 20.93 -4.84 -12.05
CA THR A 271 20.37 -6.18 -12.25
C THR A 271 20.57 -6.63 -13.70
N PRO A 272 21.49 -7.59 -13.97
CA PRO A 272 21.68 -8.13 -15.31
C PRO A 272 20.45 -8.88 -15.82
N LYS A 273 20.31 -8.99 -17.14
CA LYS A 273 19.15 -9.66 -17.77
C LYS A 273 19.03 -11.16 -17.46
N ASP A 274 20.10 -11.81 -17.07
CA ASP A 274 20.14 -13.21 -16.66
C ASP A 274 19.99 -13.42 -15.16
N SER A 275 19.85 -12.34 -14.40
CA SER A 275 19.55 -12.41 -12.97
C SER A 275 18.11 -12.86 -12.72
N SER A 276 17.90 -13.63 -11.64
CA SER A 276 16.54 -13.96 -11.16
C SER A 276 15.71 -12.73 -10.82
N PHE A 277 16.36 -11.62 -10.48
CA PHE A 277 15.72 -10.36 -10.09
C PHE A 277 15.36 -9.46 -11.29
N TYR A 278 15.70 -9.84 -12.53
CA TYR A 278 15.43 -9.00 -13.68
C TYR A 278 13.92 -8.75 -13.87
N GLY A 279 13.51 -7.47 -13.89
CA GLY A 279 12.11 -7.06 -13.94
C GLY A 279 11.41 -7.04 -12.57
N HIS A 280 12.13 -7.44 -11.50
CA HIS A 280 11.68 -7.43 -10.11
C HIS A 280 12.83 -7.03 -9.16
N ALA A 281 13.73 -6.15 -9.61
CA ALA A 281 14.81 -5.64 -8.80
C ALA A 281 14.28 -4.84 -7.60
N PHE A 282 15.11 -4.69 -6.57
CA PHE A 282 14.75 -3.97 -5.35
C PHE A 282 14.44 -2.49 -5.64
N TYR A 283 13.38 -2.00 -5.07
CA TYR A 283 13.02 -0.59 -5.01
C TYR A 283 13.10 -0.07 -3.58
N GLU A 284 12.23 -0.54 -2.69
CA GLU A 284 12.11 -0.10 -1.29
C GLU A 284 11.40 -1.19 -0.45
N ALA A 285 10.97 -0.86 0.77
CA ALA A 285 10.13 -1.73 1.59
C ALA A 285 10.85 -3.02 2.04
N ALA A 286 12.05 -2.89 2.59
CA ALA A 286 12.78 -4.04 3.12
C ALA A 286 12.01 -4.67 4.29
N SER A 287 11.83 -5.98 4.25
CA SER A 287 11.30 -6.79 5.35
C SER A 287 11.87 -8.20 5.32
N ILE A 288 11.97 -8.85 6.46
CA ILE A 288 12.62 -10.16 6.58
C ILE A 288 11.91 -11.07 7.56
N ARG A 289 11.77 -12.36 7.19
CA ARG A 289 11.27 -13.41 8.08
C ARG A 289 12.13 -14.66 7.96
N LYS A 290 12.39 -15.35 9.07
CA LYS A 290 13.01 -16.68 9.09
C LYS A 290 11.92 -17.73 9.30
N ILE A 291 11.62 -18.52 8.26
CA ILE A 291 10.54 -19.50 8.28
C ILE A 291 11.11 -20.88 8.02
N ARG A 292 11.02 -21.78 9.01
CA ARG A 292 11.53 -23.16 8.90
C ARG A 292 13.00 -23.23 8.48
N GLY A 293 13.81 -22.25 8.93
CA GLY A 293 15.25 -22.20 8.63
C GLY A 293 15.62 -21.54 7.30
N THR A 294 14.64 -21.07 6.53
CA THR A 294 14.83 -20.31 5.28
C THR A 294 14.53 -18.84 5.57
N TYR A 295 15.36 -17.94 5.05
CA TYR A 295 15.13 -16.50 5.11
C TYR A 295 14.28 -16.07 3.93
N TYR A 296 13.20 -15.35 4.20
CA TYR A 296 12.30 -14.74 3.24
C TYR A 296 12.49 -13.22 3.33
N PHE A 297 13.07 -12.64 2.31
CA PHE A 297 13.17 -11.20 2.17
C PHE A 297 12.00 -10.71 1.33
N ILE A 298 11.12 -9.92 1.93
CA ILE A 298 9.95 -9.32 1.30
C ILE A 298 10.31 -7.88 0.93
N TYR A 299 9.90 -7.42 -0.25
CA TYR A 299 10.27 -6.09 -0.72
C TYR A 299 9.35 -5.59 -1.82
N SER A 300 9.29 -4.27 -2.00
CA SER A 300 8.70 -3.63 -3.17
C SER A 300 9.68 -3.66 -4.34
N SER A 301 9.24 -4.13 -5.50
CA SER A 301 10.08 -4.20 -6.68
C SER A 301 10.14 -2.88 -7.46
N GLU A 302 10.98 -2.80 -8.48
CA GLU A 302 11.07 -1.67 -9.40
C GLU A 302 9.74 -1.25 -10.05
N LYS A 303 8.70 -2.10 -10.00
CA LYS A 303 7.33 -1.77 -10.44
C LYS A 303 6.54 -0.98 -9.39
N SER A 304 7.01 -0.92 -8.16
CA SER A 304 6.51 -0.28 -6.96
C SER A 304 5.16 -0.77 -6.41
N ASN A 305 4.26 -1.26 -7.24
CA ASN A 305 2.90 -1.67 -6.84
C ASN A 305 2.79 -3.12 -6.31
N GLU A 306 3.87 -3.86 -6.33
CA GLU A 306 3.89 -5.27 -5.93
C GLU A 306 4.84 -5.51 -4.76
N LEU A 307 4.46 -6.43 -3.87
CA LEU A 307 5.36 -7.02 -2.89
C LEU A 307 5.86 -8.36 -3.42
N CYS A 308 7.17 -8.41 -3.62
CA CYS A 308 7.90 -9.58 -4.04
C CYS A 308 8.57 -10.27 -2.87
N TYR A 309 9.05 -11.50 -3.09
CA TYR A 309 9.92 -12.15 -2.12
C TYR A 309 11.08 -12.87 -2.79
N ALA A 310 12.18 -12.89 -2.06
CA ALA A 310 13.37 -13.69 -2.37
C ALA A 310 13.69 -14.58 -1.18
N THR A 311 14.29 -15.74 -1.42
CA THR A 311 14.64 -16.67 -0.35
C THR A 311 16.12 -17.04 -0.39
N SER A 312 16.68 -17.31 0.79
CA SER A 312 18.03 -17.83 0.98
C SER A 312 18.09 -18.77 2.19
N ALA A 313 19.08 -19.67 2.19
CA ALA A 313 19.49 -20.42 3.37
C ALA A 313 20.35 -19.58 4.35
N TYR A 314 20.80 -18.42 3.92
CA TYR A 314 21.68 -17.51 4.66
C TYR A 314 21.00 -16.14 4.85
N PRO A 315 21.26 -15.45 5.96
CA PRO A 315 20.64 -14.14 6.21
C PRO A 315 21.22 -13.00 5.35
N ASP A 316 22.44 -13.18 4.84
CA ASP A 316 23.31 -12.12 4.32
C ASP A 316 23.69 -12.28 2.83
N ARG A 317 23.28 -13.38 2.17
CA ARG A 317 23.72 -13.71 0.80
C ARG A 317 22.83 -14.72 0.10
N ASP A 318 23.11 -14.96 -1.18
CA ASP A 318 22.53 -16.01 -2.02
C ASP A 318 20.99 -15.96 -2.12
N PHE A 319 20.40 -14.77 -1.98
CA PHE A 319 18.98 -14.60 -2.20
C PHE A 319 18.62 -14.80 -3.67
N VAL A 320 17.52 -15.50 -3.90
CA VAL A 320 16.97 -15.79 -5.23
C VAL A 320 15.52 -15.32 -5.24
N PHE A 321 15.14 -14.55 -6.24
CA PHE A 321 13.75 -14.14 -6.46
C PHE A 321 12.84 -15.36 -6.63
N ARG A 322 11.68 -15.35 -5.98
CA ARG A 322 10.75 -16.47 -5.96
C ARG A 322 9.36 -16.12 -6.50
N GLY A 323 8.98 -14.87 -6.51
CA GLY A 323 7.70 -14.45 -7.04
C GLY A 323 7.16 -13.16 -6.41
N THR A 324 6.02 -12.73 -6.92
CA THR A 324 5.18 -11.68 -6.35
C THR A 324 4.19 -12.32 -5.40
N ILE A 325 4.02 -11.75 -4.19
CA ILE A 325 3.03 -12.20 -3.22
C ILE A 325 1.69 -11.51 -3.47
N ILE A 326 1.71 -10.20 -3.67
CA ILE A 326 0.52 -9.38 -3.89
C ILE A 326 0.87 -8.12 -4.69
N SER A 327 -0.11 -7.61 -5.44
CA SER A 327 -0.09 -6.26 -6.01
C SER A 327 -1.32 -5.49 -5.54
N ASN A 328 -1.18 -4.23 -5.13
CA ASN A 328 -2.30 -3.43 -4.64
C ASN A 328 -3.34 -3.02 -5.72
N GLY A 329 -3.13 -3.45 -6.98
CA GLY A 329 -4.07 -3.34 -8.09
C GLY A 329 -4.38 -4.68 -8.77
N ASP A 330 -4.07 -5.80 -8.13
CA ASP A 330 -4.20 -7.18 -8.65
C ASP A 330 -3.39 -7.43 -9.95
N VAL A 331 -2.37 -6.59 -10.23
CA VAL A 331 -1.49 -6.77 -11.40
C VAL A 331 -0.69 -8.06 -11.25
N GLY A 332 -0.60 -8.83 -12.32
CA GLY A 332 0.05 -10.15 -12.36
C GLY A 332 -0.84 -11.30 -11.91
N TYR A 333 -1.82 -11.06 -11.02
CA TYR A 333 -2.74 -12.10 -10.56
C TYR A 333 -3.58 -12.63 -11.73
N ASN A 334 -3.57 -13.95 -11.94
CA ASN A 334 -4.19 -14.61 -13.10
C ASN A 334 -3.80 -14.01 -14.47
N GLY A 335 -2.58 -13.44 -14.57
CA GLY A 335 -2.06 -12.85 -15.81
C GLY A 335 -2.59 -11.44 -16.11
N ARG A 336 -3.19 -10.75 -15.13
CA ARG A 336 -3.66 -9.37 -15.27
C ARG A 336 -2.51 -8.43 -15.63
N LYS A 337 -2.72 -7.62 -16.63
CA LYS A 337 -1.73 -6.66 -17.12
C LYS A 337 -1.80 -5.34 -16.35
N ASP A 338 -0.77 -4.52 -16.51
CA ASP A 338 -0.69 -3.20 -15.86
C ASP A 338 -1.85 -2.27 -16.22
N GLU A 339 -2.30 -2.28 -17.47
CA GLU A 339 -3.44 -1.47 -17.94
C GLU A 339 -4.80 -1.95 -17.43
N GLU A 340 -4.88 -3.17 -16.89
CA GLU A 340 -6.10 -3.82 -16.41
C GLU A 340 -6.25 -3.75 -14.88
N ARG A 341 -5.43 -2.94 -14.22
CA ARG A 341 -5.47 -2.82 -12.74
C ARG A 341 -6.84 -2.41 -12.21
N LEU A 342 -7.21 -2.99 -11.08
CA LEU A 342 -8.54 -2.83 -10.48
C LEU A 342 -8.63 -1.73 -9.42
N ASN A 343 -7.52 -1.10 -9.09
CA ASN A 343 -7.41 0.03 -8.17
C ASN A 343 -6.38 1.03 -8.69
N MET A 344 -6.43 2.26 -8.22
CA MET A 344 -5.26 3.13 -8.31
C MET A 344 -4.12 2.45 -7.57
N THR A 345 -2.95 2.42 -8.21
CA THR A 345 -1.74 1.87 -7.61
C THR A 345 -0.66 2.93 -7.49
N ALA A 346 0.20 2.80 -6.49
CA ALA A 346 1.43 3.54 -6.34
C ALA A 346 2.46 2.61 -5.66
N ASN A 347 3.21 3.10 -4.66
CA ASN A 347 4.06 2.22 -3.87
C ASN A 347 3.27 1.19 -3.06
N ASN A 348 3.94 0.13 -2.65
CA ASN A 348 3.40 -0.89 -1.77
C ASN A 348 4.47 -1.29 -0.76
N HIS A 349 4.10 -1.44 0.50
CA HIS A 349 4.98 -1.87 1.56
C HIS A 349 4.22 -2.71 2.57
N GLY A 350 4.88 -3.71 3.11
CA GLY A 350 4.33 -4.61 4.11
C GLY A 350 5.12 -5.91 4.23
N SER A 351 4.63 -6.83 5.02
CA SER A 351 5.35 -8.04 5.38
C SER A 351 4.46 -9.25 5.65
N LEU A 352 5.10 -10.39 5.83
CA LEU A 352 4.46 -11.64 6.25
C LEU A 352 4.39 -11.75 7.77
N GLU A 353 3.27 -12.24 8.31
CA GLU A 353 3.21 -12.65 9.71
C GLU A 353 2.30 -13.88 9.89
N CYS A 354 2.67 -14.75 10.85
CA CYS A 354 1.90 -15.94 11.19
C CYS A 354 1.02 -15.68 12.42
N VAL A 355 -0.28 -15.59 12.19
CA VAL A 355 -1.25 -15.33 13.25
C VAL A 355 -2.07 -16.60 13.47
N ASN A 356 -2.02 -17.19 14.67
CA ASN A 356 -2.74 -18.43 15.03
C ASN A 356 -2.50 -19.60 14.06
N GLY A 357 -1.30 -19.69 13.47
CA GLY A 357 -0.93 -20.75 12.52
C GLY A 357 -1.33 -20.47 11.07
N GLN A 358 -1.99 -19.36 10.79
CA GLN A 358 -2.29 -18.88 9.44
C GLN A 358 -1.31 -17.77 9.05
N TRP A 359 -0.68 -17.89 7.88
CA TRP A 359 0.17 -16.84 7.31
C TRP A 359 -0.67 -15.77 6.60
N TYR A 360 -0.28 -14.52 6.78
CA TYR A 360 -0.87 -13.37 6.10
C TYR A 360 0.24 -12.53 5.48
N ILE A 361 -0.04 -11.92 4.33
CA ILE A 361 0.69 -10.78 3.81
C ILE A 361 -0.05 -9.51 4.25
N PHE A 362 0.64 -8.65 4.96
CA PHE A 362 0.18 -7.30 5.27
C PHE A 362 0.72 -6.37 4.18
N TYR A 363 -0.09 -5.41 3.77
CA TYR A 363 0.23 -4.47 2.70
C TYR A 363 -0.64 -3.23 2.84
N HIS A 364 -0.49 -2.24 1.96
CA HIS A 364 -1.39 -1.10 1.94
C HIS A 364 -2.00 -0.86 0.56
N ARG A 365 -3.14 -0.16 0.52
CA ARG A 365 -3.76 0.34 -0.69
C ARG A 365 -3.94 1.85 -0.62
N GLN A 366 -3.76 2.51 -1.76
CA GLN A 366 -4.17 3.90 -1.95
C GLN A 366 -5.70 3.91 -2.12
N THR A 367 -6.41 4.39 -1.13
CA THR A 367 -7.88 4.36 -1.10
C THR A 367 -8.54 5.69 -1.45
N HIS A 368 -7.82 6.79 -1.31
CA HIS A 368 -8.22 8.12 -1.76
C HIS A 368 -7.74 8.39 -3.20
N ASN A 369 -7.95 9.58 -3.74
CA ASN A 369 -7.49 9.98 -5.06
C ASN A 369 -6.07 10.58 -5.10
N THR A 370 -5.32 10.47 -4.00
CA THR A 370 -3.89 10.81 -3.89
C THR A 370 -3.08 9.56 -3.55
N THR A 371 -1.78 9.59 -3.79
CA THR A 371 -0.87 8.51 -3.40
C THR A 371 -0.55 8.52 -1.90
N PHE A 372 -0.94 9.55 -1.19
CA PHE A 372 -0.56 9.86 0.18
C PHE A 372 -1.60 9.45 1.23
N SER A 373 -2.64 8.74 0.81
CA SER A 373 -3.69 8.25 1.71
C SER A 373 -3.77 6.73 1.59
N ARG A 374 -2.91 6.06 2.35
CA ARG A 374 -2.70 4.62 2.27
C ARG A 374 -3.27 3.93 3.50
N GLN A 375 -4.11 2.94 3.30
CA GLN A 375 -4.74 2.18 4.38
C GLN A 375 -4.24 0.74 4.44
N ALA A 376 -4.03 0.24 5.67
CA ALA A 376 -3.54 -1.11 5.94
C ALA A 376 -4.55 -2.18 5.51
N CYS A 377 -4.06 -3.17 4.80
CA CYS A 377 -4.80 -4.34 4.34
C CYS A 377 -4.01 -5.62 4.65
N ALA A 378 -4.69 -6.76 4.68
CA ALA A 378 -4.05 -8.06 4.86
C ALA A 378 -4.78 -9.13 4.06
N GLU A 379 -4.02 -10.11 3.53
CA GLU A 379 -4.59 -11.27 2.84
C GLU A 379 -3.98 -12.56 3.37
N LYS A 380 -4.78 -13.63 3.42
CA LYS A 380 -4.28 -14.97 3.72
C LYS A 380 -3.34 -15.43 2.61
N VAL A 381 -2.20 -15.99 3.01
CA VAL A 381 -1.27 -16.65 2.10
C VAL A 381 -0.98 -18.07 2.55
N GLU A 382 -0.61 -18.90 1.60
CA GLU A 382 -0.14 -20.26 1.85
C GLU A 382 1.34 -20.35 1.51
N ILE A 383 2.14 -20.87 2.43
CA ILE A 383 3.53 -21.25 2.17
C ILE A 383 3.52 -22.74 1.86
N LEU A 384 3.71 -23.07 0.58
CA LEU A 384 3.67 -24.43 0.08
C LEU A 384 4.81 -25.30 0.65
N PRO A 385 4.75 -26.63 0.53
CA PRO A 385 5.79 -27.50 1.06
C PRO A 385 7.19 -27.26 0.51
N ASP A 386 7.31 -26.72 -0.72
CA ASP A 386 8.57 -26.34 -1.35
C ASP A 386 9.05 -24.93 -0.95
N GLY A 387 8.31 -24.25 -0.07
CA GLY A 387 8.59 -22.89 0.39
C GLY A 387 8.10 -21.78 -0.55
N SER A 388 7.44 -22.11 -1.65
CA SER A 388 6.87 -21.07 -2.54
C SER A 388 5.58 -20.51 -1.98
N ILE A 389 5.29 -19.24 -2.34
CA ILE A 389 4.09 -18.49 -1.98
C ILE A 389 3.40 -18.09 -3.29
N PRO A 390 2.23 -18.67 -3.62
CA PRO A 390 1.44 -18.22 -4.76
C PRO A 390 0.98 -16.77 -4.59
N GLN A 391 0.93 -16.01 -5.68
CA GLN A 391 0.37 -14.66 -5.66
C GLN A 391 -1.10 -14.71 -5.24
N VAL A 392 -1.50 -13.80 -4.33
CA VAL A 392 -2.88 -13.61 -3.89
C VAL A 392 -3.46 -12.32 -4.44
N GLU A 393 -4.78 -12.23 -4.47
CA GLU A 393 -5.52 -11.04 -4.89
C GLU A 393 -5.93 -10.17 -3.71
N CYS A 394 -6.27 -8.91 -3.98
CA CYS A 394 -6.91 -8.03 -3.00
C CYS A 394 -8.34 -8.49 -2.73
N THR A 395 -8.67 -8.69 -1.47
CA THR A 395 -10.03 -9.04 -1.04
C THR A 395 -10.60 -8.06 -0.02
N SER A 396 -11.90 -8.12 0.20
CA SER A 396 -12.54 -7.42 1.32
C SER A 396 -12.46 -8.23 2.62
N CYS A 397 -12.04 -9.49 2.56
CA CYS A 397 -12.04 -10.39 3.71
C CYS A 397 -11.04 -10.00 4.80
N GLY A 398 -9.85 -9.55 4.42
CA GLY A 398 -8.83 -9.16 5.38
C GLY A 398 -8.44 -10.28 6.33
N LEU A 399 -8.52 -9.99 7.62
CA LEU A 399 -8.17 -10.91 8.70
C LEU A 399 -9.33 -11.83 9.14
N ASN A 400 -10.47 -11.81 8.44
CA ASN A 400 -11.57 -12.74 8.73
C ASN A 400 -11.18 -14.18 8.45
N ASP A 401 -11.78 -15.11 9.20
CA ASP A 401 -11.57 -16.54 9.00
C ASP A 401 -12.47 -17.14 7.89
N GLY A 402 -12.65 -16.43 6.79
CA GLY A 402 -13.49 -16.87 5.67
C GLY A 402 -14.21 -15.72 5.02
N PRO A 403 -15.21 -16.01 4.16
CA PRO A 403 -15.97 -14.97 3.48
C PRO A 403 -16.80 -14.16 4.48
N MET A 404 -17.06 -12.90 4.13
CA MET A 404 -17.98 -12.05 4.88
C MET A 404 -19.40 -12.62 4.82
N LYS A 405 -20.17 -12.42 5.86
CA LYS A 405 -21.57 -12.88 5.88
C LYS A 405 -22.45 -11.93 5.09
N ALA A 406 -23.30 -12.44 4.21
CA ALA A 406 -24.29 -11.62 3.52
C ALA A 406 -25.48 -11.27 4.42
N GLU A 407 -25.22 -10.58 5.53
CA GLU A 407 -26.22 -10.13 6.51
C GLU A 407 -25.85 -8.73 7.06
N GLY A 408 -26.86 -7.89 7.29
CA GLY A 408 -26.66 -6.54 7.83
C GLY A 408 -26.10 -5.57 6.80
N THR A 409 -25.41 -4.53 7.28
CA THR A 409 -24.92 -3.41 6.47
C THR A 409 -23.40 -3.35 6.47
N TYR A 410 -22.82 -3.13 5.30
CA TYR A 410 -21.40 -2.93 5.06
C TYR A 410 -21.19 -1.56 4.44
N LEU A 411 -20.31 -0.76 5.03
CA LEU A 411 -19.87 0.48 4.40
C LEU A 411 -19.15 0.16 3.07
N SER A 412 -19.37 0.97 2.05
CA SER A 412 -18.79 0.76 0.73
C SER A 412 -17.26 0.80 0.72
N VAL A 413 -16.65 1.39 1.75
CA VAL A 413 -15.20 1.50 1.91
C VAL A 413 -14.48 0.15 2.03
N CYS A 414 -15.20 -0.95 2.34
CA CYS A 414 -14.63 -2.30 2.32
C CYS A 414 -14.50 -2.90 0.91
N ALA A 415 -14.85 -2.16 -0.15
CA ALA A 415 -14.61 -2.58 -1.52
C ALA A 415 -13.12 -2.83 -1.75
N CYS A 416 -12.79 -4.01 -2.27
CA CYS A 416 -11.41 -4.39 -2.57
C CYS A 416 -10.99 -4.01 -3.99
N ASN A 417 -11.95 -3.86 -4.91
CA ASN A 417 -11.72 -3.37 -6.26
C ASN A 417 -12.57 -2.14 -6.52
N LEU A 418 -11.95 -1.11 -7.08
CA LEU A 418 -12.61 0.15 -7.41
C LEU A 418 -11.99 0.73 -8.67
N THR A 419 -12.68 0.58 -9.81
CA THR A 419 -12.12 0.95 -11.11
C THR A 419 -13.15 1.61 -12.03
N ASN A 420 -12.68 2.57 -12.83
CA ASN A 420 -13.40 3.13 -13.98
C ASN A 420 -12.99 2.45 -15.31
N GLY A 421 -12.17 1.38 -15.25
CA GLY A 421 -11.60 0.68 -16.40
C GLY A 421 -10.23 1.22 -16.86
N HIS A 422 -9.74 2.33 -16.27
CA HIS A 422 -8.46 2.98 -16.62
C HIS A 422 -7.80 3.58 -15.37
N MET A 423 -7.56 2.75 -14.36
CA MET A 423 -6.96 3.23 -13.12
C MET A 423 -5.48 3.56 -13.32
N PRO A 424 -4.99 4.69 -12.80
CA PRO A 424 -3.59 5.08 -12.96
C PRO A 424 -2.67 4.25 -12.05
N HIS A 425 -1.43 4.11 -12.48
CA HIS A 425 -0.30 3.94 -11.58
C HIS A 425 0.22 5.34 -11.27
N ALA A 426 -0.06 5.82 -10.07
CA ALA A 426 0.24 7.18 -9.70
C ALA A 426 1.66 7.30 -9.13
N THR A 427 2.35 8.36 -9.49
CA THR A 427 3.59 8.78 -8.85
C THR A 427 3.34 10.08 -8.14
N ASN A 428 3.73 10.17 -6.89
CA ASN A 428 3.92 11.35 -6.02
C ASN A 428 3.32 12.68 -6.46
N THR A 429 2.23 12.69 -7.17
CA THR A 429 1.67 13.89 -7.70
C THR A 429 0.17 13.84 -7.66
N ALA A 430 -0.33 15.01 -7.59
CA ALA A 430 -1.64 15.48 -8.00
C ALA A 430 -2.82 14.53 -7.75
N VAL A 431 -3.82 15.10 -7.19
CA VAL A 431 -5.19 14.60 -7.14
C VAL A 431 -5.59 13.98 -8.48
N ASN A 432 -5.89 12.70 -8.51
CA ASN A 432 -6.45 12.01 -9.66
C ASN A 432 -7.96 12.28 -9.71
N ALA A 433 -8.36 13.37 -10.35
CA ALA A 433 -9.73 13.86 -10.31
C ALA A 433 -10.76 12.94 -11.01
N ASP A 434 -10.30 12.03 -11.84
CA ASP A 434 -11.18 11.26 -12.75
C ASP A 434 -11.41 9.81 -12.34
N ILE A 435 -10.98 9.40 -11.16
CA ILE A 435 -11.18 8.06 -10.62
C ILE A 435 -12.26 8.05 -9.54
N PRO A 436 -12.95 6.92 -9.31
CA PRO A 436 -13.71 6.71 -8.08
C PRO A 436 -12.74 6.51 -6.91
N PHE A 437 -13.08 7.02 -5.73
CA PHE A 437 -12.22 6.93 -4.55
C PHE A 437 -13.04 7.01 -3.25
N ILE A 438 -12.42 6.64 -2.13
CA ILE A 438 -13.01 6.73 -0.80
C ILE A 438 -12.75 8.12 -0.24
N THR A 439 -13.77 8.73 0.38
CA THR A 439 -13.71 10.02 1.05
C THR A 439 -14.73 10.09 2.18
N HIS A 440 -14.81 11.22 2.85
CA HIS A 440 -15.79 11.44 3.91
C HIS A 440 -16.41 12.84 3.84
N ASP A 441 -17.56 12.98 4.49
CA ASP A 441 -18.11 14.25 4.94
C ASP A 441 -18.69 14.04 6.33
N ALA A 442 -18.51 15.01 7.22
CA ALA A 442 -18.96 14.90 8.61
C ALA A 442 -18.73 13.49 9.22
N ASP A 443 -19.81 12.70 9.32
CA ASP A 443 -19.81 11.38 9.96
C ASP A 443 -19.81 10.21 8.95
N ASP A 444 -20.01 10.49 7.67
CA ASP A 444 -20.17 9.46 6.63
C ASP A 444 -18.87 9.25 5.83
N ARG A 445 -18.47 7.98 5.66
CA ARG A 445 -17.39 7.57 4.75
C ARG A 445 -17.98 6.75 3.61
N TYR A 446 -17.63 7.10 2.37
CA TYR A 446 -18.28 6.59 1.18
C TYR A 446 -17.35 6.58 -0.03
N ILE A 447 -17.73 5.83 -1.05
CA ILE A 447 -17.10 5.92 -2.38
C ILE A 447 -17.77 7.06 -3.14
N THR A 448 -16.96 7.98 -3.65
CA THR A 448 -17.40 9.12 -4.48
C THR A 448 -16.97 8.98 -5.93
N ASN A 449 -17.44 9.90 -6.77
CA ASN A 449 -17.09 10.02 -8.19
C ASN A 449 -17.36 8.73 -9.00
N ILE A 450 -18.41 8.00 -8.63
CA ILE A 450 -18.87 6.81 -9.35
C ILE A 450 -19.56 7.26 -10.63
N LYS A 451 -18.94 6.99 -11.80
CA LYS A 451 -19.42 7.37 -13.13
C LYS A 451 -19.83 6.14 -13.93
N ASN A 452 -20.45 6.37 -15.08
CA ASN A 452 -20.85 5.30 -15.98
C ASN A 452 -19.68 4.36 -16.31
N GLY A 453 -19.87 3.06 -16.06
CA GLY A 453 -18.87 2.03 -16.25
C GLY A 453 -18.04 1.71 -15.00
N THR A 454 -18.12 2.52 -13.93
CA THR A 454 -17.42 2.21 -12.67
C THR A 454 -17.83 0.84 -12.15
N LEU A 455 -16.85 0.03 -11.82
CA LEU A 455 -16.98 -1.30 -11.21
C LEU A 455 -16.47 -1.24 -9.76
N ILE A 456 -17.31 -1.72 -8.84
CA ILE A 456 -17.01 -1.80 -7.42
C ILE A 456 -17.08 -3.28 -7.02
N GLY A 457 -16.00 -3.84 -6.51
CA GLY A 457 -15.92 -5.25 -6.16
C GLY A 457 -15.76 -5.47 -4.66
N PHE A 458 -16.55 -6.41 -4.16
CA PHE A 458 -16.48 -6.92 -2.79
C PHE A 458 -16.20 -8.41 -2.85
N LYS A 459 -15.10 -8.86 -2.29
CA LYS A 459 -14.66 -10.27 -2.34
C LYS A 459 -14.24 -10.72 -0.93
N TYR A 460 -14.78 -11.74 -0.34
CA TYR A 460 -15.85 -12.61 -0.77
C TYR A 460 -16.97 -12.58 0.25
N PHE A 461 -18.18 -12.92 -0.18
CA PHE A 461 -19.34 -13.12 0.70
C PHE A 461 -19.83 -14.56 0.68
N ASP A 462 -20.36 -15.03 1.81
CA ASP A 462 -21.33 -16.14 1.83
C ASP A 462 -22.70 -15.55 1.46
N LEU A 463 -23.03 -15.60 0.17
CA LEU A 463 -24.29 -15.11 -0.38
C LEU A 463 -25.43 -16.12 -0.23
N ALA A 464 -25.15 -17.35 0.22
CA ALA A 464 -26.17 -18.40 0.36
C ALA A 464 -27.30 -17.94 1.30
N GLY A 465 -28.52 -17.84 0.77
CA GLY A 465 -29.68 -17.35 1.52
C GLY A 465 -29.95 -15.85 1.40
N ALA A 466 -29.04 -15.06 0.84
CA ALA A 466 -29.32 -13.65 0.52
C ALA A 466 -30.33 -13.55 -0.63
N SER A 467 -31.36 -12.73 -0.46
CA SER A 467 -32.45 -12.58 -1.44
C SER A 467 -32.58 -11.16 -1.98
N GLU A 468 -32.12 -10.18 -1.23
CA GLU A 468 -32.17 -8.75 -1.60
C GLU A 468 -30.86 -8.06 -1.25
N LEU A 469 -30.49 -7.07 -2.09
CA LEU A 469 -29.42 -6.11 -1.82
C LEU A 469 -29.99 -4.70 -1.85
N THR A 470 -29.71 -3.94 -0.81
CA THR A 470 -30.02 -2.51 -0.73
C THR A 470 -28.70 -1.72 -0.85
N VAL A 471 -28.72 -0.60 -1.57
CA VAL A 471 -27.64 0.38 -1.65
C VAL A 471 -28.13 1.72 -1.16
N ARG A 472 -27.30 2.47 -0.42
CA ARG A 472 -27.56 3.89 -0.12
C ARG A 472 -26.67 4.75 -1.00
N VAL A 473 -27.29 5.62 -1.79
CA VAL A 473 -26.60 6.48 -2.76
C VAL A 473 -27.09 7.91 -2.68
N ARG A 474 -26.27 8.85 -3.16
CA ARG A 474 -26.67 10.23 -3.45
C ARG A 474 -25.98 10.74 -4.71
N ARG A 475 -26.37 11.93 -5.19
CA ARG A 475 -25.63 12.60 -6.26
C ARG A 475 -24.38 13.26 -5.70
N THR A 476 -23.24 13.08 -6.34
CA THR A 476 -22.02 13.80 -5.99
C THR A 476 -22.16 15.30 -6.32
N ASP A 477 -22.74 15.62 -7.47
CA ASP A 477 -23.02 16.99 -7.88
C ASP A 477 -24.40 17.43 -7.36
N VAL A 478 -24.40 18.32 -6.38
CA VAL A 478 -25.62 18.87 -5.76
C VAL A 478 -26.45 19.75 -6.70
N SER A 479 -25.92 20.17 -7.86
CA SER A 479 -26.66 20.87 -8.92
C SER A 479 -27.47 19.93 -9.81
N ALA A 480 -27.16 18.63 -9.80
CA ALA A 480 -27.91 17.60 -10.53
C ALA A 480 -29.26 17.32 -9.83
N LEU A 481 -30.23 16.82 -10.61
CA LEU A 481 -31.52 16.41 -10.03
C LEU A 481 -31.32 15.24 -9.04
N PRO A 482 -31.89 15.30 -7.83
CA PRO A 482 -31.77 14.25 -6.83
C PRO A 482 -32.46 12.95 -7.27
N PHE A 483 -32.21 11.85 -6.56
CA PHE A 483 -32.96 10.60 -6.72
C PHE A 483 -34.34 10.68 -6.05
N GLU A 484 -35.33 9.94 -6.57
CA GLU A 484 -36.63 9.79 -5.90
C GLU A 484 -36.56 8.74 -4.80
N THR A 485 -37.12 9.06 -3.64
CA THR A 485 -37.35 8.06 -2.60
C THR A 485 -38.33 7.01 -3.10
N PRO A 486 -38.00 5.69 -3.05
CA PRO A 486 -38.92 4.65 -3.49
C PRO A 486 -40.22 4.71 -2.67
N ALA A 487 -41.35 4.91 -3.31
CA ALA A 487 -42.65 4.81 -2.62
C ALA A 487 -42.89 3.37 -2.16
N ALA A 488 -43.09 3.19 -0.87
CA ALA A 488 -43.40 1.89 -0.30
C ALA A 488 -44.57 1.21 -1.04
N GLY A 489 -44.31 0.10 -1.73
CA GLY A 489 -45.33 -0.83 -2.20
C GLY A 489 -45.96 -0.59 -3.59
N LYS A 490 -45.44 0.31 -4.45
CA LYS A 490 -45.97 0.43 -5.84
C LYS A 490 -44.94 -0.07 -6.85
N ALA A 491 -45.28 -1.14 -7.56
CA ALA A 491 -44.60 -1.53 -8.79
C ALA A 491 -44.77 -0.42 -9.87
N PRO A 492 -43.78 -0.19 -10.77
CA PRO A 492 -43.91 0.79 -11.84
C PRO A 492 -45.04 0.43 -12.79
N ALA A 493 -45.76 1.45 -13.28
CA ALA A 493 -46.71 1.24 -14.36
C ALA A 493 -45.99 0.73 -15.62
N GLU A 494 -46.46 -0.37 -16.22
CA GLU A 494 -45.96 -0.89 -17.49
C GLU A 494 -46.05 0.20 -18.57
N GLY A 495 -44.89 0.53 -19.18
CA GLY A 495 -44.82 1.42 -20.34
C GLY A 495 -44.28 2.83 -20.13
N ALA A 496 -43.98 3.28 -18.92
CA ALA A 496 -43.27 4.55 -18.72
C ALA A 496 -41.77 4.33 -18.95
N VAL A 497 -41.19 4.97 -19.99
CA VAL A 497 -39.76 5.10 -20.16
C VAL A 497 -39.27 5.93 -18.96
N PRO A 498 -38.46 5.36 -18.04
CA PRO A 498 -37.95 6.15 -16.92
C PRO A 498 -37.14 7.31 -17.50
N ALA A 499 -37.31 8.50 -16.95
CA ALA A 499 -36.31 9.56 -17.13
C ALA A 499 -34.94 8.96 -16.79
N LYS A 500 -33.91 9.27 -17.57
CA LYS A 500 -32.58 8.70 -17.53
C LYS A 500 -31.99 8.78 -16.12
N CYS A 501 -32.03 7.67 -15.42
CA CYS A 501 -31.49 7.49 -14.08
C CYS A 501 -30.20 6.68 -14.18
N GLY A 502 -29.79 6.07 -13.14
CA GLY A 502 -28.74 5.09 -13.14
C GLY A 502 -29.28 3.73 -12.73
N SER A 503 -28.45 2.73 -12.87
CA SER A 503 -28.67 1.40 -12.30
C SER A 503 -27.35 0.79 -11.90
N PHE A 504 -27.40 -0.12 -10.93
CA PHE A 504 -26.32 -1.06 -10.73
C PHE A 504 -26.68 -2.40 -11.36
N ILE A 505 -25.77 -2.93 -12.17
CA ILE A 505 -25.75 -4.34 -12.54
C ILE A 505 -25.01 -5.06 -11.42
N LEU A 506 -25.63 -6.10 -10.86
CA LEU A 506 -25.04 -6.95 -9.84
C LEU A 506 -24.55 -8.24 -10.48
N ALA A 507 -23.30 -8.61 -10.24
CA ALA A 507 -22.70 -9.82 -10.80
C ALA A 507 -21.81 -10.53 -9.79
N SER A 508 -21.57 -11.83 -9.97
CA SER A 508 -20.64 -12.61 -9.18
C SER A 508 -19.22 -12.69 -9.77
N ASP A 509 -19.00 -12.06 -10.90
CA ASP A 509 -17.71 -11.99 -11.59
C ASP A 509 -17.40 -10.57 -12.07
N GLU A 510 -16.13 -10.24 -12.21
CA GLU A 510 -15.61 -8.93 -12.63
C GLU A 510 -16.09 -8.53 -14.04
N ALA A 511 -16.17 -9.49 -14.96
CA ALA A 511 -16.63 -9.24 -16.31
C ALA A 511 -18.14 -8.96 -16.39
N CYS A 512 -18.88 -9.13 -15.28
CA CYS A 512 -20.33 -9.09 -15.20
C CYS A 512 -21.01 -10.10 -16.15
N SER A 513 -20.37 -11.24 -16.38
CA SER A 513 -20.89 -12.30 -17.27
C SER A 513 -21.88 -13.23 -16.54
N VAL A 514 -21.82 -13.26 -15.21
CA VAL A 514 -22.75 -14.00 -14.36
C VAL A 514 -23.58 -12.99 -13.52
N PRO A 515 -24.63 -12.40 -14.12
CA PRO A 515 -25.46 -11.42 -13.42
C PRO A 515 -26.28 -12.10 -12.32
N VAL A 516 -26.27 -11.50 -11.12
CA VAL A 516 -27.06 -11.95 -9.97
C VAL A 516 -28.20 -11.01 -9.62
N GLY A 517 -28.38 -9.91 -10.36
CA GLY A 517 -29.47 -8.96 -10.15
C GLY A 517 -29.22 -7.58 -10.71
N GLY A 518 -30.03 -6.63 -10.28
CA GLY A 518 -29.86 -5.22 -10.62
C GLY A 518 -30.66 -4.30 -9.70
N ILE A 519 -30.18 -3.08 -9.54
CA ILE A 519 -30.82 -2.05 -8.73
C ILE A 519 -31.06 -0.82 -9.61
N LEU A 520 -32.33 -0.45 -9.82
CA LEU A 520 -32.71 0.73 -10.57
C LEU A 520 -32.73 1.96 -9.66
N LEU A 521 -31.96 2.97 -10.00
CA LEU A 521 -31.95 4.26 -9.34
C LEU A 521 -32.93 5.20 -10.08
N ARG A 522 -33.85 5.82 -9.35
CA ARG A 522 -34.88 6.69 -9.95
C ARG A 522 -34.58 8.17 -9.62
N PRO A 523 -34.84 9.11 -10.56
CA PRO A 523 -34.67 10.54 -10.26
C PRO A 523 -35.70 11.01 -9.24
N GLY A 524 -35.32 11.95 -8.39
CA GLY A 524 -36.18 12.54 -7.38
C GLY A 524 -36.30 14.06 -7.53
N ARG A 525 -37.12 14.65 -6.67
CA ARG A 525 -37.42 16.09 -6.69
C ARG A 525 -36.79 16.89 -5.55
N GLU A 526 -36.08 16.22 -4.61
CA GLU A 526 -35.54 16.83 -3.41
C GLU A 526 -34.01 17.00 -3.47
N ASN A 527 -33.45 17.81 -2.58
CA ASN A 527 -32.03 18.18 -2.56
C ASN A 527 -31.10 16.98 -2.62
N GLY A 528 -30.16 16.94 -3.57
CA GLY A 528 -29.26 15.84 -3.87
C GLY A 528 -28.22 15.47 -2.80
N ARG A 529 -28.36 15.99 -1.57
CA ARG A 529 -27.45 15.71 -0.45
C ARG A 529 -27.88 14.54 0.44
N GLU A 530 -29.16 14.11 0.35
CA GLU A 530 -29.65 13.03 1.19
C GLU A 530 -29.28 11.66 0.64
N TRP A 531 -28.92 10.76 1.55
CA TRP A 531 -28.72 9.35 1.23
C TRP A 531 -30.06 8.66 0.98
N ILE A 532 -30.22 8.09 -0.19
CA ILE A 532 -31.45 7.40 -0.60
C ILE A 532 -31.17 5.92 -0.79
N SER A 533 -32.03 5.09 -0.22
CA SER A 533 -31.96 3.63 -0.32
C SER A 533 -32.70 3.13 -1.54
N PHE A 534 -32.01 2.28 -2.34
CA PHE A 534 -32.58 1.52 -3.43
C PHE A 534 -32.28 0.05 -3.23
N ARG A 535 -33.22 -0.81 -3.60
CA ARG A 535 -33.05 -2.26 -3.45
C ARG A 535 -33.32 -3.00 -4.74
N GLY A 536 -32.69 -4.17 -4.87
CA GLY A 536 -32.88 -5.13 -5.92
C GLY A 536 -32.85 -6.55 -5.37
N THR A 537 -33.50 -7.45 -6.09
CA THR A 537 -33.53 -8.87 -5.77
C THR A 537 -32.21 -9.51 -6.22
N LEU A 538 -31.69 -10.43 -5.42
CA LEU A 538 -30.57 -11.29 -5.77
C LEU A 538 -31.09 -12.63 -6.30
N ASN A 539 -30.57 -13.05 -7.44
CA ASN A 539 -30.80 -14.37 -8.01
C ASN A 539 -29.44 -15.07 -8.16
N LEU A 540 -29.18 -16.02 -7.32
CA LEU A 540 -27.91 -16.74 -7.28
C LEU A 540 -27.87 -17.96 -8.22
N GLN A 541 -28.88 -18.14 -9.07
CA GLN A 541 -28.87 -19.19 -10.07
C GLN A 541 -27.74 -18.96 -11.09
N GLY A 542 -26.84 -19.92 -11.18
CA GLY A 542 -25.63 -19.82 -12.02
C GLY A 542 -24.37 -19.38 -11.30
N VAL A 543 -24.45 -19.00 -10.02
CA VAL A 543 -23.28 -18.81 -9.16
C VAL A 543 -22.71 -20.17 -8.77
N GLU A 544 -21.46 -20.42 -9.12
CA GLU A 544 -20.81 -21.72 -8.90
C GLU A 544 -20.72 -22.09 -7.40
N ASN A 545 -20.29 -21.14 -6.59
CA ASN A 545 -20.20 -21.32 -5.13
C ASN A 545 -20.78 -20.10 -4.39
N PRO A 546 -22.07 -20.11 -4.04
CA PRO A 546 -22.68 -18.99 -3.33
C PRO A 546 -22.15 -18.80 -1.89
N HIS A 547 -21.52 -19.82 -1.29
CA HIS A 547 -20.89 -19.71 0.04
C HIS A 547 -19.51 -19.01 0.00
N TYR A 548 -18.95 -18.78 -1.17
CA TYR A 548 -17.69 -18.05 -1.37
C TYR A 548 -17.74 -17.34 -2.72
N SER A 549 -18.48 -16.24 -2.78
CA SER A 549 -18.77 -15.52 -4.03
C SER A 549 -18.37 -14.07 -3.94
N ALA A 550 -17.79 -13.56 -5.02
CA ALA A 550 -17.64 -12.13 -5.20
C ALA A 550 -19.01 -11.48 -5.45
N LEU A 551 -19.11 -10.19 -5.13
CA LEU A 551 -20.22 -9.33 -5.48
C LEU A 551 -19.67 -8.07 -6.15
N TYR A 552 -19.96 -7.90 -7.42
CA TYR A 552 -19.59 -6.73 -8.20
C TYR A 552 -20.81 -5.86 -8.49
N LEU A 553 -20.66 -4.55 -8.32
CA LEU A 553 -21.63 -3.53 -8.66
C LEU A 553 -21.08 -2.70 -9.81
N LYS A 554 -21.66 -2.84 -11.02
CA LYS A 554 -21.31 -2.00 -12.17
C LYS A 554 -22.34 -0.89 -12.34
N TYR A 555 -21.90 0.36 -12.21
CA TYR A 555 -22.79 1.50 -12.41
C TYR A 555 -22.99 1.80 -13.88
N VAL A 556 -24.26 1.97 -14.28
CA VAL A 556 -24.67 2.40 -15.60
C VAL A 556 -25.65 3.57 -15.43
N GLY A 557 -25.22 4.78 -15.78
CA GLY A 557 -26.08 5.95 -15.56
C GLY A 557 -25.43 7.27 -15.92
N GLU A 558 -26.17 8.36 -15.74
CA GLU A 558 -25.71 9.73 -15.99
C GLU A 558 -25.22 10.40 -14.70
N GLY A 559 -24.12 11.15 -14.82
CA GLY A 559 -23.51 11.93 -13.75
C GLY A 559 -22.84 11.08 -12.67
N PRO A 560 -21.96 11.69 -11.87
CA PRO A 560 -21.34 11.02 -10.77
C PRO A 560 -22.33 10.82 -9.60
N ILE A 561 -22.18 9.69 -8.91
CA ILE A 561 -22.90 9.37 -7.67
C ILE A 561 -21.91 8.97 -6.57
N ASP A 562 -22.37 9.04 -5.33
CA ASP A 562 -21.72 8.52 -4.15
C ASP A 562 -22.44 7.26 -3.68
N LEU A 563 -21.69 6.29 -3.11
CA LEU A 563 -22.22 5.07 -2.51
C LEU A 563 -21.75 5.00 -1.06
N LEU A 564 -22.70 5.01 -0.13
CA LEU A 564 -22.40 4.94 1.31
C LEU A 564 -22.19 3.50 1.75
N ASP A 565 -23.16 2.64 1.46
CA ASP A 565 -23.13 1.25 1.91
C ASP A 565 -23.98 0.33 1.05
N ILE A 566 -23.81 -0.96 1.36
CA ILE A 566 -24.63 -2.06 0.87
C ILE A 566 -25.23 -2.81 2.06
N ALA A 567 -26.46 -3.30 1.96
CA ALA A 567 -27.11 -4.08 3.01
C ALA A 567 -27.85 -5.29 2.43
N PHE A 568 -27.72 -6.42 3.10
CA PHE A 568 -28.34 -7.69 2.72
C PHE A 568 -29.59 -7.98 3.55
N ALA A 569 -30.58 -8.63 2.89
CA ALA A 569 -31.80 -9.16 3.51
C ALA A 569 -32.19 -10.52 2.92
#